data_107db72bdea7ca6b371dee91443c3f3e
#
_entry.id   107db72bdea7ca6b371dee91443c3f3e
#
_cell.length_a   1.000
_cell.length_b   1.000
_cell.length_c   1.000
_cell.angle_alpha   90.00
_cell.angle_beta   90.00
_cell.angle_gamma   90.00
#
_symmetry.space_group_name_H-M   'P 1'
#
loop_
_entity.id
_entity.type
_entity.pdbx_description
1 polymer ?
#
loop_
_entity_poly.entity_id
_entity_poly.type
_entity_poly.pdbx_seq_one_letter_code
_entity_poly.pdbx_strand_id
1 'polypeptide(L)'
;MTFLELAEEVLRQAKYPLDYKQMWESAKNLGLDKKVGSEGKTPEMSLSAQIYVNIRDKSDSKFCIVSKRPTKFWLKVRKNELIGKESELEQKIQESQEKEIKSKEKGFCEGDLHPLLVNFVANDERFNLYCKTINANTSKNTNKGLNEWIHPDIVGIHFPFEDFDKNTLDLLQNLSNPSYKIYSFELKKFINNANLKECYFQAVSNSSWANEGYLVAYEIKDDDEVQNELARLNASFGIGVIELKSDEIKFEAKSKELDIDTLDMLIRKNKDFKEFITNVNKDIQTND
;
A
#
# COMPACT_ATOMS: atom_id res chain seq x y z
N MET A 1 18.98 4.18 -34.87
CA MET A 1 17.60 3.81 -34.60
C MET A 1 17.01 4.77 -33.60
N THR A 2 15.87 5.35 -33.86
CA THR A 2 15.18 6.22 -32.92
C THR A 2 14.33 5.40 -31.93
N PHE A 3 13.93 5.99 -30.81
CA PHE A 3 13.00 5.32 -29.86
C PHE A 3 11.65 4.98 -30.51
N LEU A 4 11.17 5.80 -31.44
CA LEU A 4 9.91 5.52 -32.16
C LEU A 4 10.06 4.35 -33.14
N GLU A 5 11.18 4.24 -33.83
CA GLU A 5 11.48 3.09 -34.70
C GLU A 5 11.61 1.80 -33.90
N LEU A 6 12.25 1.87 -32.71
CA LEU A 6 12.33 0.75 -31.77
C LEU A 6 10.94 0.34 -31.30
N ALA A 7 10.10 1.31 -30.88
CA ALA A 7 8.74 1.04 -30.44
C ALA A 7 7.90 0.38 -31.55
N GLU A 8 8.00 0.87 -32.79
CA GLU A 8 7.29 0.30 -33.93
C GLU A 8 7.70 -1.16 -34.17
N GLU A 9 9.00 -1.43 -34.14
CA GLU A 9 9.51 -2.79 -34.40
C GLU A 9 9.10 -3.76 -33.28
N VAL A 10 9.21 -3.36 -32.03
CA VAL A 10 8.77 -4.16 -30.89
C VAL A 10 7.27 -4.44 -30.94
N LEU A 11 6.44 -3.40 -31.17
CA LEU A 11 4.99 -3.55 -31.23
C LEU A 11 4.53 -4.32 -32.48
N ARG A 12 5.32 -4.36 -33.57
CA ARG A 12 5.04 -5.18 -34.75
C ARG A 12 5.14 -6.67 -34.42
N GLN A 13 6.07 -7.06 -33.57
CA GLN A 13 6.31 -8.46 -33.17
C GLN A 13 5.49 -8.86 -31.92
N ALA A 14 4.98 -7.90 -31.18
CA ALA A 14 4.22 -8.16 -29.97
C ALA A 14 2.89 -8.86 -30.27
N LYS A 15 2.49 -9.78 -29.40
CA LYS A 15 1.19 -10.46 -29.47
C LYS A 15 0.07 -9.65 -28.82
N TYR A 16 0.42 -8.72 -27.93
CA TYR A 16 -0.49 -7.90 -27.12
C TYR A 16 0.08 -6.50 -26.93
N PRO A 17 -0.78 -5.52 -26.61
CA PRO A 17 -0.34 -4.18 -26.24
C PRO A 17 0.63 -4.18 -25.06
N LEU A 18 1.68 -3.38 -25.16
CA LEU A 18 2.75 -3.32 -24.18
C LEU A 18 2.79 -1.95 -23.50
N ASP A 19 3.14 -1.94 -22.21
CA ASP A 19 3.59 -0.72 -21.54
C ASP A 19 5.07 -0.42 -21.89
N TYR A 20 5.56 0.75 -21.46
CA TYR A 20 6.91 1.21 -21.80
C TYR A 20 8.02 0.31 -21.23
N LYS A 21 7.82 -0.29 -20.05
CA LYS A 21 8.79 -1.21 -19.42
C LYS A 21 8.86 -2.51 -20.21
N GLN A 22 7.69 -3.08 -20.54
CA GLN A 22 7.57 -4.29 -21.35
C GLN A 22 8.16 -4.09 -22.76
N MET A 23 7.93 -2.90 -23.37
CA MET A 23 8.55 -2.58 -24.66
C MET A 23 10.07 -2.51 -24.55
N TRP A 24 10.61 -1.88 -23.51
CA TRP A 24 12.05 -1.77 -23.33
C TRP A 24 12.71 -3.13 -23.05
N GLU A 25 12.06 -3.98 -22.26
CA GLU A 25 12.50 -5.36 -22.01
C GLU A 25 12.49 -6.20 -23.30
N SER A 26 11.42 -6.10 -24.06
CA SER A 26 11.32 -6.75 -25.38
C SER A 26 12.40 -6.25 -26.34
N ALA A 27 12.70 -4.95 -26.32
CA ALA A 27 13.77 -4.37 -27.12
C ALA A 27 15.15 -4.92 -26.73
N LYS A 28 15.41 -5.11 -25.44
CA LYS A 28 16.64 -5.76 -24.95
C LYS A 28 16.75 -7.20 -25.45
N ASN A 29 15.67 -7.95 -25.34
CA ASN A 29 15.63 -9.34 -25.81
C ASN A 29 15.87 -9.47 -27.33
N LEU A 30 15.49 -8.46 -28.10
CA LEU A 30 15.71 -8.34 -29.54
C LEU A 30 17.04 -7.67 -29.90
N GLY A 31 17.83 -7.21 -28.92
CA GLY A 31 19.08 -6.50 -29.13
C GLY A 31 18.93 -5.13 -29.81
N LEU A 32 17.74 -4.52 -29.72
CA LEU A 32 17.42 -3.23 -30.32
C LEU A 32 17.82 -2.05 -29.44
N ASP A 33 17.93 -2.24 -28.13
CA ASP A 33 18.35 -1.27 -27.13
C ASP A 33 19.73 -0.66 -27.50
N LYS A 34 20.68 -1.51 -27.90
CA LYS A 34 22.03 -1.10 -28.31
C LYS A 34 22.04 -0.24 -29.57
N LYS A 35 21.02 -0.37 -30.44
CA LYS A 35 20.91 0.38 -31.70
C LYS A 35 20.39 1.81 -31.49
N VAL A 36 19.75 2.09 -30.34
CA VAL A 36 19.25 3.42 -30.01
C VAL A 36 20.37 4.33 -29.45
N GLY A 37 21.41 3.72 -28.83
CA GLY A 37 22.56 4.46 -28.31
C GLY A 37 22.20 5.50 -27.25
N SER A 38 21.19 5.20 -26.39
CA SER A 38 20.78 6.10 -25.32
C SER A 38 21.75 5.99 -24.14
N GLU A 39 22.35 7.10 -23.73
CA GLU A 39 23.23 7.21 -22.55
C GLU A 39 22.44 7.58 -21.25
N GLY A 40 21.11 7.73 -21.36
CA GLY A 40 20.25 8.11 -20.23
C GLY A 40 20.09 6.99 -19.20
N LYS A 41 19.92 7.36 -17.93
CA LYS A 41 19.71 6.39 -16.83
C LYS A 41 18.35 5.66 -16.91
N THR A 42 17.37 6.24 -17.60
CA THR A 42 15.99 5.73 -17.72
C THR A 42 15.51 5.77 -19.18
N PRO A 43 16.13 5.00 -20.08
CA PRO A 43 15.79 5.03 -21.51
C PRO A 43 14.34 4.58 -21.79
N GLU A 44 13.77 3.74 -20.95
CA GLU A 44 12.36 3.30 -21.02
C GLU A 44 11.39 4.48 -20.80
N MET A 45 11.72 5.44 -19.93
CA MET A 45 10.90 6.64 -19.75
C MET A 45 10.98 7.56 -20.96
N SER A 46 12.18 7.68 -21.56
CA SER A 46 12.39 8.46 -22.81
C SER A 46 11.58 7.86 -23.94
N LEU A 47 11.52 6.52 -24.04
CA LEU A 47 10.68 5.81 -24.98
C LEU A 47 9.21 6.17 -24.80
N SER A 48 8.71 6.08 -23.57
CA SER A 48 7.32 6.44 -23.22
C SER A 48 7.00 7.87 -23.63
N ALA A 49 7.83 8.83 -23.18
CA ALA A 49 7.64 10.26 -23.48
C ALA A 49 7.56 10.52 -24.99
N GLN A 50 8.46 9.93 -25.78
CA GLN A 50 8.45 10.13 -27.23
C GLN A 50 7.22 9.54 -27.93
N ILE A 51 6.71 8.40 -27.47
CA ILE A 51 5.46 7.83 -28.01
C ILE A 51 4.28 8.74 -27.67
N TYR A 52 4.18 9.24 -26.43
CA TYR A 52 3.12 10.18 -26.02
C TYR A 52 3.14 11.45 -26.85
N VAL A 53 4.31 12.09 -26.99
CA VAL A 53 4.46 13.29 -27.82
C VAL A 53 4.08 13.01 -29.27
N ASN A 54 4.49 11.87 -29.81
CA ASN A 54 4.15 11.47 -31.17
C ASN A 54 2.63 11.29 -31.38
N ILE A 55 1.95 10.67 -30.41
CA ILE A 55 0.48 10.49 -30.45
C ILE A 55 -0.24 11.83 -30.34
N ARG A 56 0.24 12.75 -29.46
CA ARG A 56 -0.37 14.03 -29.21
C ARG A 56 -0.22 15.00 -30.41
N ASP A 57 1.00 15.08 -30.94
CA ASP A 57 1.39 16.15 -31.87
C ASP A 57 1.24 15.75 -33.35
N LYS A 58 1.13 14.44 -33.67
CA LYS A 58 1.00 13.96 -35.04
C LYS A 58 -0.33 13.26 -35.28
N SER A 59 -1.16 13.81 -36.14
CA SER A 59 -2.43 13.21 -36.55
C SER A 59 -2.26 11.87 -37.24
N ASP A 60 -1.13 11.70 -37.96
CA ASP A 60 -0.72 10.48 -38.67
C ASP A 60 0.12 9.52 -37.83
N SER A 61 0.20 9.72 -36.53
CA SER A 61 0.92 8.83 -35.61
C SER A 61 0.54 7.37 -35.85
N LYS A 62 1.56 6.51 -35.97
CA LYS A 62 1.37 5.05 -36.12
C LYS A 62 0.91 4.38 -34.82
N PHE A 63 1.06 5.08 -33.66
CA PHE A 63 0.77 4.57 -32.33
C PHE A 63 -0.62 4.98 -31.85
N CYS A 64 -1.20 4.16 -30.96
CA CYS A 64 -2.39 4.50 -30.20
C CYS A 64 -2.27 3.96 -28.77
N ILE A 65 -3.01 4.58 -27.85
CA ILE A 65 -3.20 4.08 -26.49
C ILE A 65 -4.46 3.22 -26.49
N VAL A 66 -4.33 1.97 -26.02
CA VAL A 66 -5.43 1.00 -25.95
C VAL A 66 -5.90 0.75 -24.52
N SER A 67 -5.07 1.09 -23.53
CA SER A 67 -5.43 1.15 -22.12
C SER A 67 -4.73 2.36 -21.50
N LYS A 68 -5.42 3.05 -20.60
CA LYS A 68 -4.85 4.20 -19.89
C LYS A 68 -4.26 3.80 -18.54
N ARG A 69 -4.62 2.60 -18.02
CA ARG A 69 -4.28 2.17 -16.64
C ARG A 69 -4.06 0.66 -16.57
N PRO A 70 -2.82 0.17 -16.58
CA PRO A 70 -1.60 0.88 -16.98
C PRO A 70 -1.66 1.31 -18.42
N THR A 71 -0.92 2.38 -18.77
CA THR A 71 -0.89 2.84 -20.17
C THR A 71 -0.25 1.80 -21.05
N LYS A 72 -1.01 1.30 -22.02
CA LYS A 72 -0.54 0.35 -23.02
C LYS A 72 -0.64 0.92 -24.41
N PHE A 73 0.44 0.78 -25.13
CA PHE A 73 0.59 1.27 -26.50
C PHE A 73 0.42 0.15 -27.50
N TRP A 74 -0.13 0.49 -28.67
CA TRP A 74 -0.31 -0.41 -29.79
C TRP A 74 -0.10 0.31 -31.12
N LEU A 75 0.00 -0.45 -32.19
CA LEU A 75 0.03 0.11 -33.55
C LEU A 75 -1.39 0.30 -34.09
N LYS A 76 -1.70 1.49 -34.63
CA LYS A 76 -3.01 1.79 -35.20
C LYS A 76 -3.42 0.79 -36.27
N VAL A 77 -2.47 0.36 -37.12
CA VAL A 77 -2.71 -0.62 -38.19
C VAL A 77 -3.12 -2.00 -37.68
N ARG A 78 -2.78 -2.33 -36.43
CA ARG A 78 -3.09 -3.60 -35.78
C ARG A 78 -4.26 -3.51 -34.79
N LYS A 79 -4.95 -2.36 -34.71
CA LYS A 79 -6.03 -2.14 -33.75
C LYS A 79 -7.17 -3.14 -33.89
N ASN A 80 -7.48 -3.56 -35.11
CA ASN A 80 -8.53 -4.54 -35.39
C ASN A 80 -8.24 -5.94 -34.83
N GLU A 81 -6.97 -6.28 -34.54
CA GLU A 81 -6.58 -7.55 -33.95
C GLU A 81 -7.01 -7.66 -32.46
N LEU A 82 -7.40 -6.55 -31.84
CA LEU A 82 -7.85 -6.48 -30.44
C LEU A 82 -9.37 -6.62 -30.30
N ILE A 83 -10.12 -6.53 -31.40
CA ILE A 83 -11.58 -6.66 -31.38
C ILE A 83 -11.95 -8.08 -30.94
N GLY A 84 -12.74 -8.20 -29.86
CA GLY A 84 -13.14 -9.48 -29.27
C GLY A 84 -12.15 -10.12 -28.31
N LYS A 85 -11.01 -9.45 -28.01
CA LYS A 85 -10.00 -9.93 -27.05
C LYS A 85 -9.91 -9.06 -25.78
N GLU A 86 -10.93 -8.26 -25.53
CA GLU A 86 -10.94 -7.31 -24.40
C GLU A 86 -10.77 -8.04 -23.06
N SER A 87 -11.47 -9.16 -22.85
CA SER A 87 -11.36 -9.96 -21.63
C SER A 87 -9.97 -10.62 -21.45
N GLU A 88 -9.35 -11.08 -22.53
CA GLU A 88 -7.98 -11.63 -22.48
C GLU A 88 -6.94 -10.54 -22.19
N LEU A 89 -7.19 -9.32 -22.66
CA LEU A 89 -6.33 -8.17 -22.40
C LEU A 89 -6.41 -7.73 -20.93
N GLU A 90 -7.62 -7.67 -20.37
CA GLU A 90 -7.84 -7.37 -18.95
C GLU A 90 -7.18 -8.41 -18.04
N GLN A 91 -7.35 -9.70 -18.31
CA GLN A 91 -6.69 -10.77 -17.57
C GLN A 91 -5.17 -10.64 -17.59
N LYS A 92 -4.57 -10.32 -18.74
CA LYS A 92 -3.12 -10.15 -18.83
C LYS A 92 -2.59 -8.89 -18.17
N ILE A 93 -3.39 -7.82 -18.09
CA ILE A 93 -3.07 -6.64 -17.31
C ILE A 93 -3.04 -7.02 -15.82
N GLN A 94 -4.03 -7.78 -15.37
CA GLN A 94 -4.12 -8.25 -13.99
C GLN A 94 -2.97 -9.20 -13.63
N GLU A 95 -2.65 -10.18 -14.47
CA GLU A 95 -1.49 -11.07 -14.28
C GLU A 95 -0.16 -10.31 -14.22
N SER A 96 -0.02 -9.23 -15.01
CA SER A 96 1.20 -8.40 -15.00
C SER A 96 1.37 -7.66 -13.67
N GLN A 97 0.27 -7.14 -13.11
CA GLN A 97 0.25 -6.47 -11.81
C GLN A 97 0.54 -7.45 -10.68
N GLU A 98 -0.05 -8.65 -10.71
CA GLU A 98 0.24 -9.70 -9.72
C GLU A 98 1.71 -10.16 -9.75
N LYS A 99 2.31 -10.24 -10.95
CA LYS A 99 3.74 -10.56 -11.09
C LYS A 99 4.62 -9.46 -10.52
N GLU A 100 4.25 -8.19 -10.68
CA GLU A 100 4.96 -7.06 -10.07
C GLU A 100 4.93 -7.14 -8.55
N ILE A 101 3.76 -7.44 -7.94
CA ILE A 101 3.62 -7.67 -6.51
C ILE A 101 4.56 -8.80 -6.08
N LYS A 102 4.45 -9.98 -6.69
CA LYS A 102 5.27 -11.16 -6.37
C LYS A 102 6.77 -10.92 -6.52
N SER A 103 7.21 -10.09 -7.47
CA SER A 103 8.62 -9.78 -7.66
C SER A 103 9.17 -8.85 -6.57
N LYS A 104 8.38 -7.85 -6.15
CA LYS A 104 8.75 -6.95 -5.05
C LYS A 104 8.67 -7.64 -3.69
N GLU A 105 7.80 -8.62 -3.55
CA GLU A 105 7.67 -9.43 -2.34
C GLU A 105 8.84 -10.40 -2.08
N LYS A 106 9.66 -10.72 -3.07
CA LYS A 106 10.80 -11.67 -2.91
C LYS A 106 11.95 -11.16 -2.05
N GLY A 107 12.02 -9.86 -1.76
CA GLY A 107 13.15 -9.25 -1.06
C GLY A 107 13.15 -9.44 0.45
N PHE A 108 11.97 -9.52 1.10
CA PHE A 108 11.79 -9.66 2.55
C PHE A 108 10.37 -10.16 2.86
N CYS A 109 10.12 -10.61 4.09
CA CYS A 109 8.78 -11.02 4.54
C CYS A 109 8.05 -9.88 5.28
N GLU A 110 6.73 -9.97 5.45
CA GLU A 110 5.96 -8.94 6.21
C GLU A 110 6.47 -8.80 7.64
N GLY A 111 6.94 -9.89 8.24
CA GLY A 111 7.54 -9.86 9.56
C GLY A 111 8.76 -8.92 9.69
N ASP A 112 9.48 -8.68 8.59
CA ASP A 112 10.62 -7.76 8.58
C ASP A 112 10.18 -6.28 8.64
N LEU A 113 8.89 -5.99 8.39
CA LEU A 113 8.31 -4.65 8.50
C LEU A 113 8.00 -4.26 9.95
N HIS A 114 7.76 -5.25 10.83
CA HIS A 114 7.40 -4.99 12.22
C HIS A 114 8.41 -4.09 12.95
N PRO A 115 9.73 -4.39 12.94
CA PRO A 115 10.71 -3.52 13.59
C PRO A 115 10.83 -2.15 12.93
N LEU A 116 10.60 -2.04 11.61
CA LEU A 116 10.63 -0.76 10.89
C LEU A 116 9.46 0.13 11.34
N LEU A 117 8.25 -0.42 11.38
CA LEU A 117 7.09 0.34 11.86
C LEU A 117 7.25 0.73 13.33
N VAL A 118 7.65 -0.20 14.21
CA VAL A 118 7.85 0.09 15.63
C VAL A 118 8.84 1.23 15.83
N ASN A 119 9.96 1.21 15.08
CA ASN A 119 10.95 2.28 15.12
C ASN A 119 10.38 3.62 14.60
N PHE A 120 9.60 3.59 13.53
CA PHE A 120 8.97 4.78 12.96
C PHE A 120 8.02 5.42 13.98
N VAL A 121 7.04 4.68 14.51
CA VAL A 121 6.01 5.21 15.42
C VAL A 121 6.53 5.52 16.83
N ALA A 122 7.67 4.96 17.24
CA ALA A 122 8.31 5.30 18.51
C ALA A 122 9.08 6.64 18.46
N ASN A 123 9.55 7.04 17.25
CA ASN A 123 10.36 8.24 17.09
C ASN A 123 9.61 9.42 16.43
N ASP A 124 8.45 9.19 15.87
CA ASP A 124 7.63 10.25 15.27
C ASP A 124 6.79 10.93 16.36
N GLU A 125 6.93 12.25 16.50
CA GLU A 125 6.27 13.08 17.54
C GLU A 125 4.74 12.95 17.54
N ARG A 126 4.13 12.57 16.40
CA ARG A 126 2.68 12.39 16.26
C ARG A 126 2.19 11.11 16.92
N PHE A 127 3.08 10.13 17.10
CA PHE A 127 2.73 8.81 17.61
C PHE A 127 3.28 8.58 19.02
N ASN A 128 4.59 8.54 19.19
CA ASN A 128 5.26 8.19 20.45
C ASN A 128 4.60 6.97 21.13
N LEU A 129 4.59 5.81 20.43
CA LEU A 129 3.80 4.66 20.83
C LEU A 129 4.61 3.56 21.49
N TYR A 130 4.03 2.95 22.51
CA TYR A 130 4.37 1.60 22.94
C TYR A 130 3.62 0.59 22.07
N CYS A 131 4.34 -0.29 21.36
CA CYS A 131 3.78 -1.21 20.39
C CYS A 131 3.99 -2.68 20.74
N LYS A 132 3.05 -3.53 20.26
CA LYS A 132 3.17 -4.98 20.32
C LYS A 132 2.67 -5.63 19.02
N THR A 133 3.44 -6.59 18.51
CA THR A 133 3.03 -7.50 17.43
C THR A 133 1.96 -8.46 17.92
N ILE A 134 0.92 -8.66 17.15
CA ILE A 134 -0.18 -9.58 17.42
C ILE A 134 -0.11 -10.74 16.42
N ASN A 135 0.09 -11.96 16.91
CA ASN A 135 0.10 -13.14 16.06
C ASN A 135 -1.30 -13.74 15.96
N ALA A 136 -1.83 -13.83 14.77
CA ALA A 136 -3.13 -14.47 14.50
C ALA A 136 -3.16 -15.94 14.98
N ASN A 137 -2.01 -16.65 14.94
CA ASN A 137 -1.86 -18.03 15.38
C ASN A 137 -2.05 -18.24 16.90
N THR A 138 -1.98 -17.18 17.71
CA THR A 138 -2.21 -17.25 19.16
C THR A 138 -3.69 -17.15 19.54
N SER A 139 -4.58 -17.01 18.55
CA SER A 139 -6.03 -16.94 18.75
C SER A 139 -6.64 -18.32 19.04
N LYS A 140 -7.52 -18.35 20.02
CA LYS A 140 -8.34 -19.54 20.33
C LYS A 140 -9.41 -19.66 19.25
N ASN A 141 -9.37 -20.74 18.49
CA ASN A 141 -10.33 -21.18 17.46
C ASN A 141 -10.01 -20.82 15.99
N THR A 142 -10.14 -21.80 15.33
CA THR A 142 -9.65 -22.49 14.18
C THR A 142 -10.55 -22.50 12.96
N ASN A 143 -11.46 -21.59 12.79
CA ASN A 143 -12.07 -21.40 11.50
C ASN A 143 -11.14 -20.56 10.63
N LYS A 144 -10.34 -21.26 9.81
CA LYS A 144 -9.54 -20.64 8.76
C LYS A 144 -10.42 -19.68 7.96
N GLY A 145 -10.02 -18.43 7.87
CA GLY A 145 -10.68 -17.36 7.12
C GLY A 145 -11.44 -16.33 7.95
N LEU A 146 -12.03 -16.69 9.11
CA LEU A 146 -12.71 -15.72 9.98
C LEU A 146 -11.74 -14.90 10.84
N ASN A 147 -10.53 -15.41 11.09
CA ASN A 147 -9.54 -14.75 11.95
C ASN A 147 -8.61 -13.78 11.21
N GLU A 148 -8.47 -13.90 9.90
CA GLU A 148 -7.58 -13.05 9.08
C GLU A 148 -8.02 -11.57 9.06
N TRP A 149 -9.30 -11.30 9.33
CA TRP A 149 -9.92 -9.98 9.26
C TRP A 149 -10.35 -9.44 10.62
N ILE A 150 -9.80 -9.98 11.71
CA ILE A 150 -10.19 -9.57 13.08
C ILE A 150 -9.00 -8.98 13.84
N HIS A 151 -7.77 -9.44 13.55
CA HIS A 151 -6.58 -9.06 14.32
C HIS A 151 -5.66 -8.18 13.47
N PRO A 152 -5.24 -7.01 13.98
CA PRO A 152 -4.18 -6.24 13.35
C PRO A 152 -2.83 -6.95 13.48
N ASP A 153 -1.87 -6.58 12.65
CA ASP A 153 -0.50 -7.06 12.75
C ASP A 153 0.22 -6.47 13.96
N ILE A 154 0.00 -5.18 14.22
CA ILE A 154 0.57 -4.46 15.35
C ILE A 154 -0.50 -3.60 16.02
N VAL A 155 -0.46 -3.56 17.34
CA VAL A 155 -1.20 -2.60 18.16
C VAL A 155 -0.23 -1.66 18.85
N GLY A 156 -0.65 -0.41 19.03
CA GLY A 156 0.11 0.60 19.75
C GLY A 156 -0.77 1.37 20.71
N ILE A 157 -0.16 1.95 21.75
CA ILE A 157 -0.81 2.88 22.66
C ILE A 157 0.08 4.09 22.87
N HIS A 158 -0.54 5.26 22.84
CA HIS A 158 0.06 6.50 23.28
C HIS A 158 -0.24 6.73 24.77
N PHE A 159 0.80 6.97 25.55
CA PHE A 159 0.71 7.33 26.95
C PHE A 159 0.91 8.85 27.10
N PRO A 160 -0.05 9.59 27.65
CA PRO A 160 0.06 11.05 27.78
C PRO A 160 0.95 11.50 28.92
N PHE A 161 1.72 10.60 29.56
CA PHE A 161 2.51 10.91 30.78
C PHE A 161 3.59 11.96 30.56
N GLU A 162 4.14 12.04 29.35
CA GLU A 162 5.17 13.02 28.96
C GLU A 162 4.56 14.29 28.34
N ASP A 163 3.28 14.26 27.96
CA ASP A 163 2.63 15.36 27.26
C ASP A 163 2.13 16.46 28.25
N PHE A 164 1.81 16.07 29.47
CA PHE A 164 1.15 16.92 30.44
C PHE A 164 1.77 16.83 31.86
N ASP A 165 1.67 17.94 32.57
CA ASP A 165 1.96 17.97 34.03
C ASP A 165 1.03 17.01 34.81
N LYS A 166 1.52 16.44 35.89
CA LYS A 166 0.76 15.51 36.74
C LYS A 166 -0.62 16.04 37.13
N ASN A 167 -0.72 17.32 37.54
CA ASN A 167 -2.02 17.90 37.92
C ASN A 167 -3.02 17.94 36.77
N THR A 168 -2.52 18.07 35.52
CA THR A 168 -3.36 18.01 34.29
C THR A 168 -3.84 16.59 34.04
N LEU A 169 -2.97 15.59 34.21
CA LEU A 169 -3.32 14.17 34.09
C LEU A 169 -4.36 13.77 35.15
N ASP A 170 -4.17 14.15 36.40
CA ASP A 170 -5.13 13.93 37.51
C ASP A 170 -6.50 14.57 37.17
N LEU A 171 -6.51 15.78 36.60
CA LEU A 171 -7.74 16.44 36.16
C LEU A 171 -8.43 15.68 35.05
N LEU A 172 -7.70 15.26 34.00
CA LEU A 172 -8.24 14.49 32.90
C LEU A 172 -8.83 13.16 33.37
N GLN A 173 -8.16 12.50 34.30
CA GLN A 173 -8.66 11.26 34.90
C GLN A 173 -9.94 11.49 35.69
N ASN A 174 -10.00 12.54 36.52
CA ASN A 174 -11.20 12.92 37.27
C ASN A 174 -12.39 13.32 36.38
N LEU A 175 -12.10 13.87 35.21
CA LEU A 175 -13.11 14.21 34.20
C LEU A 175 -13.54 12.99 33.35
N SER A 176 -13.02 11.80 33.63
CA SER A 176 -13.25 10.58 32.85
C SER A 176 -12.92 10.75 31.36
N ASN A 177 -11.94 11.59 31.06
CA ASN A 177 -11.44 11.86 29.70
C ASN A 177 -9.95 11.49 29.59
N PRO A 178 -9.61 10.20 29.70
CA PRO A 178 -8.22 9.78 29.55
C PRO A 178 -7.71 10.09 28.16
N SER A 179 -6.54 10.74 28.09
CA SER A 179 -5.88 11.08 26.81
C SER A 179 -5.19 9.89 26.15
N TYR A 180 -5.46 8.66 26.61
CA TYR A 180 -4.92 7.45 25.99
C TYR A 180 -5.54 7.22 24.62
N LYS A 181 -4.71 6.88 23.64
CA LYS A 181 -5.16 6.48 22.32
C LYS A 181 -4.59 5.14 21.96
N ILE A 182 -5.43 4.25 21.45
CA ILE A 182 -5.04 2.93 20.95
C ILE A 182 -5.07 2.95 19.44
N TYR A 183 -3.99 2.44 18.85
CA TYR A 183 -3.73 2.39 17.42
C TYR A 183 -3.71 0.95 16.92
N SER A 184 -4.18 0.77 15.70
CA SER A 184 -4.17 -0.51 14.99
C SER A 184 -3.46 -0.33 13.67
N PHE A 185 -2.51 -1.22 13.36
CA PHE A 185 -1.71 -1.18 12.13
C PHE A 185 -1.84 -2.49 11.36
N GLU A 186 -2.15 -2.37 10.08
CA GLU A 186 -2.14 -3.46 9.10
C GLU A 186 -0.96 -3.26 8.16
N LEU A 187 -0.07 -4.25 8.03
CA LEU A 187 1.16 -4.15 7.26
C LEU A 187 1.04 -4.84 5.91
N LYS A 188 1.61 -4.20 4.89
CA LYS A 188 1.72 -4.75 3.54
C LYS A 188 3.09 -4.43 2.96
N LYS A 189 3.65 -5.35 2.19
CA LYS A 189 4.95 -5.11 1.54
C LYS A 189 4.84 -4.13 0.39
N PHE A 190 3.80 -4.24 -0.41
CA PHE A 190 3.61 -3.43 -1.60
C PHE A 190 2.14 -3.20 -1.91
N ILE A 191 1.78 -1.94 -2.21
CA ILE A 191 0.42 -1.56 -2.62
C ILE A 191 0.45 -1.05 -4.06
N ASN A 192 -0.48 -1.56 -4.89
CA ASN A 192 -0.76 -1.10 -6.24
C ASN A 192 -2.26 -1.18 -6.55
N ASN A 193 -2.66 -0.87 -7.78
CA ASN A 193 -4.06 -0.85 -8.21
C ASN A 193 -4.78 -2.21 -8.04
N ALA A 194 -4.05 -3.34 -8.09
CA ALA A 194 -4.65 -4.67 -8.02
C ALA A 194 -5.03 -5.08 -6.60
N ASN A 195 -4.23 -4.71 -5.59
CA ASN A 195 -4.43 -5.12 -4.21
C ASN A 195 -4.87 -4.00 -3.25
N LEU A 196 -4.86 -2.74 -3.70
CA LEU A 196 -5.12 -1.57 -2.86
C LEU A 196 -6.43 -1.70 -2.06
N LYS A 197 -7.53 -2.06 -2.72
CA LYS A 197 -8.85 -2.14 -2.06
C LYS A 197 -8.89 -3.24 -1.02
N GLU A 198 -8.36 -4.42 -1.32
CA GLU A 198 -8.28 -5.53 -0.40
C GLU A 198 -7.46 -5.15 0.84
N CYS A 199 -6.24 -4.63 0.65
CA CYS A 199 -5.37 -4.18 1.73
C CYS A 199 -6.05 -3.10 2.59
N TYR A 200 -6.70 -2.13 1.95
CA TYR A 200 -7.36 -1.03 2.66
C TYR A 200 -8.55 -1.53 3.49
N PHE A 201 -9.42 -2.37 2.94
CA PHE A 201 -10.56 -2.90 3.67
C PHE A 201 -10.17 -3.89 4.75
N GLN A 202 -9.04 -4.58 4.62
CA GLN A 202 -8.45 -5.36 5.70
C GLN A 202 -8.05 -4.44 6.88
N ALA A 203 -7.39 -3.32 6.60
CA ALA A 203 -7.07 -2.33 7.63
C ALA A 203 -8.33 -1.72 8.27
N VAL A 204 -9.39 -1.43 7.49
CA VAL A 204 -10.69 -0.99 8.02
C VAL A 204 -11.27 -2.01 9.00
N SER A 205 -11.30 -3.29 8.63
CA SER A 205 -11.83 -4.36 9.47
C SER A 205 -11.02 -4.52 10.75
N ASN A 206 -9.69 -4.61 10.63
CA ASN A 206 -8.80 -4.90 11.75
C ASN A 206 -8.65 -3.74 12.73
N SER A 207 -9.03 -2.51 12.31
CA SER A 207 -8.97 -1.31 13.16
C SER A 207 -10.35 -0.79 13.59
N SER A 208 -11.43 -1.51 13.29
CA SER A 208 -12.80 -1.04 13.57
C SER A 208 -13.05 -0.68 15.04
N TRP A 209 -12.32 -1.26 15.95
CA TRP A 209 -12.39 -1.10 17.41
C TRP A 209 -11.45 -0.03 17.97
N ALA A 210 -10.32 0.28 17.31
CA ALA A 210 -9.27 1.18 17.78
C ALA A 210 -9.66 2.66 17.60
N ASN A 211 -8.98 3.56 18.35
CA ASN A 211 -9.16 4.99 18.15
C ASN A 211 -8.69 5.43 16.78
N GLU A 212 -7.56 4.91 16.32
CA GLU A 212 -7.00 5.21 15.00
C GLU A 212 -6.49 3.93 14.33
N GLY A 213 -6.74 3.79 13.04
CA GLY A 213 -6.28 2.67 12.22
C GLY A 213 -5.41 3.14 11.07
N TYR A 214 -4.34 2.40 10.79
CA TYR A 214 -3.41 2.71 9.71
C TYR A 214 -3.15 1.49 8.83
N LEU A 215 -3.21 1.70 7.53
CA LEU A 215 -2.62 0.82 6.53
C LEU A 215 -1.17 1.23 6.33
N VAL A 216 -0.24 0.32 6.58
CA VAL A 216 1.19 0.57 6.49
C VAL A 216 1.77 -0.26 5.36
N ALA A 217 2.39 0.37 4.39
CA ALA A 217 3.09 -0.30 3.32
C ALA A 217 4.58 0.01 3.35
N TYR A 218 5.42 -0.98 3.00
CA TYR A 218 6.82 -0.67 2.75
C TYR A 218 6.97 0.25 1.55
N GLU A 219 6.29 -0.07 0.43
CA GLU A 219 6.30 0.74 -0.78
C GLU A 219 4.88 0.84 -1.36
N ILE A 220 4.47 2.04 -1.70
CA ILE A 220 3.23 2.31 -2.42
C ILE A 220 3.61 2.68 -3.85
N LYS A 221 2.90 2.12 -4.83
CA LYS A 221 3.15 2.45 -6.23
C LYS A 221 2.94 3.95 -6.46
N ASP A 222 3.95 4.60 -7.00
CA ASP A 222 3.89 6.01 -7.42
C ASP A 222 3.06 6.13 -8.72
N ASP A 223 1.75 6.29 -8.55
CA ASP A 223 0.74 6.29 -9.60
C ASP A 223 -0.44 7.15 -9.14
N ASP A 224 -0.82 8.15 -9.91
CA ASP A 224 -1.91 9.10 -9.57
C ASP A 224 -3.22 8.38 -9.22
N GLU A 225 -3.52 7.24 -9.87
CA GLU A 225 -4.73 6.48 -9.59
C GLU A 225 -4.69 5.85 -8.20
N VAL A 226 -3.55 5.27 -7.81
CA VAL A 226 -3.35 4.72 -6.47
C VAL A 226 -3.49 5.81 -5.41
N GLN A 227 -2.84 6.96 -5.62
CA GLN A 227 -2.90 8.09 -4.68
C GLN A 227 -4.32 8.66 -4.56
N ASN A 228 -5.01 8.87 -5.68
CA ASN A 228 -6.38 9.37 -5.69
C ASN A 228 -7.36 8.40 -5.02
N GLU A 229 -7.20 7.09 -5.25
CA GLU A 229 -8.07 6.08 -4.62
C GLU A 229 -7.78 5.97 -3.12
N LEU A 230 -6.52 6.02 -2.67
CA LEU A 230 -6.17 6.08 -1.24
C LEU A 230 -6.76 7.32 -0.57
N ALA A 231 -6.66 8.49 -1.21
CA ALA A 231 -7.26 9.73 -0.70
C ALA A 231 -8.78 9.61 -0.56
N ARG A 232 -9.45 9.05 -1.57
CA ARG A 232 -10.90 8.81 -1.55
C ARG A 232 -11.31 7.86 -0.42
N LEU A 233 -10.58 6.77 -0.24
CA LEU A 233 -10.85 5.79 0.80
C LEU A 233 -10.57 6.36 2.21
N ASN A 234 -9.47 7.10 2.39
CA ASN A 234 -9.19 7.81 3.65
C ASN A 234 -10.30 8.79 4.00
N ALA A 235 -10.76 9.61 3.05
CA ALA A 235 -11.86 10.54 3.26
C ALA A 235 -13.16 9.83 3.71
N SER A 236 -13.43 8.63 3.15
CA SER A 236 -14.66 7.87 3.40
C SER A 236 -14.61 7.05 4.70
N PHE A 237 -13.49 6.41 5.00
CA PHE A 237 -13.37 5.43 6.10
C PHE A 237 -12.45 5.88 7.23
N GLY A 238 -11.63 6.90 7.01
CA GLY A 238 -10.78 7.48 8.05
C GLY A 238 -9.54 6.65 8.44
N ILE A 239 -9.17 5.64 7.66
CA ILE A 239 -7.93 4.88 7.87
C ILE A 239 -6.75 5.66 7.31
N GLY A 240 -5.74 5.90 8.13
CA GLY A 240 -4.50 6.54 7.71
C GLY A 240 -3.64 5.64 6.83
N VAL A 241 -2.66 6.21 6.15
CA VAL A 241 -1.74 5.47 5.27
C VAL A 241 -0.32 5.93 5.52
N ILE A 242 0.58 4.97 5.79
CA ILE A 242 2.00 5.18 6.01
C ILE A 242 2.80 4.43 4.95
N GLU A 243 3.82 5.08 4.39
CA GLU A 243 4.82 4.44 3.53
C GLU A 243 6.17 4.42 4.24
N LEU A 244 6.65 3.22 4.64
CA LEU A 244 7.88 3.06 5.41
C LEU A 244 9.15 3.32 4.60
N LYS A 245 9.13 3.13 3.28
CA LYS A 245 10.29 3.35 2.41
C LYS A 245 10.71 4.82 2.35
N SER A 246 9.75 5.73 2.45
CA SER A 246 9.93 7.18 2.46
C SER A 246 9.82 7.80 3.85
N ASP A 247 9.52 7.01 4.89
CA ASP A 247 9.21 7.46 6.26
C ASP A 247 8.11 8.55 6.26
N GLU A 248 7.05 8.34 5.45
CA GLU A 248 6.04 9.36 5.19
C GLU A 248 4.63 8.88 5.58
N ILE A 249 3.89 9.73 6.30
CA ILE A 249 2.44 9.58 6.46
C ILE A 249 1.78 10.21 5.24
N LYS A 250 1.28 9.37 4.34
CA LYS A 250 0.56 9.82 3.13
C LYS A 250 -0.80 10.42 3.47
N PHE A 251 -1.49 9.81 4.44
CA PHE A 251 -2.80 10.26 4.91
C PHE A 251 -2.92 10.00 6.40
N GLU A 252 -3.39 11.01 7.16
CA GLU A 252 -3.68 10.89 8.58
C GLU A 252 -4.96 10.06 8.80
N ALA A 253 -4.99 9.29 9.90
CA ALA A 253 -6.20 8.62 10.33
C ALA A 253 -7.19 9.62 10.97
N LYS A 254 -8.48 9.28 10.90
CA LYS A 254 -9.52 9.98 11.69
C LYS A 254 -9.69 9.30 13.02
N SER A 255 -9.50 10.03 14.09
CA SER A 255 -9.72 9.54 15.44
C SER A 255 -11.21 9.29 15.69
N LYS A 256 -11.54 8.22 16.39
CA LYS A 256 -12.89 7.82 16.77
C LYS A 256 -12.91 7.26 18.20
N GLU A 257 -14.10 7.06 18.75
CA GLU A 257 -14.28 6.40 20.03
C GLU A 257 -13.87 4.92 19.95
N LEU A 258 -13.35 4.40 21.06
CA LEU A 258 -12.94 3.01 21.22
C LEU A 258 -14.20 2.11 21.27
N ASP A 259 -14.25 1.06 20.44
CA ASP A 259 -15.28 0.04 20.55
C ASP A 259 -14.90 -0.99 21.62
N ILE A 260 -15.44 -0.78 22.82
CA ILE A 260 -15.13 -1.58 24.01
C ILE A 260 -15.58 -3.04 23.87
N ASP A 261 -16.71 -3.29 23.20
CA ASP A 261 -17.24 -4.65 23.05
C ASP A 261 -16.32 -5.49 22.15
N THR A 262 -15.88 -4.91 21.04
CA THR A 262 -14.91 -5.56 20.16
C THR A 262 -13.55 -5.71 20.82
N LEU A 263 -13.08 -4.71 21.55
CA LEU A 263 -11.83 -4.77 22.33
C LEU A 263 -11.86 -5.92 23.36
N ASP A 264 -12.94 -6.05 24.13
CA ASP A 264 -13.09 -7.13 25.12
C ASP A 264 -13.11 -8.51 24.44
N MET A 265 -13.78 -8.61 23.29
CA MET A 265 -13.76 -9.83 22.48
C MET A 265 -12.34 -10.20 22.05
N LEU A 266 -11.53 -9.25 21.57
CA LEU A 266 -10.14 -9.47 21.15
C LEU A 266 -9.27 -9.93 22.31
N ILE A 267 -9.38 -9.29 23.49
CA ILE A 267 -8.67 -9.66 24.72
C ILE A 267 -8.96 -11.12 25.11
N ARG A 268 -10.21 -11.56 24.98
CA ARG A 268 -10.61 -12.94 25.30
C ARG A 268 -10.12 -13.96 24.28
N LYS A 269 -10.03 -13.59 23.01
CA LYS A 269 -9.71 -14.49 21.90
C LYS A 269 -8.22 -14.64 21.64
N ASN A 270 -7.43 -13.55 21.77
CA ASN A 270 -6.02 -13.55 21.40
C ASN A 270 -5.12 -13.36 22.64
N LYS A 271 -4.12 -14.25 22.78
CA LYS A 271 -3.20 -14.23 23.94
C LYS A 271 -2.28 -13.02 23.92
N ASP A 272 -1.74 -12.66 22.75
CA ASP A 272 -0.81 -11.53 22.60
C ASP A 272 -1.53 -10.21 22.88
N PHE A 273 -2.78 -10.10 22.41
CA PHE A 273 -3.63 -8.95 22.70
C PHE A 273 -3.91 -8.80 24.19
N LYS A 274 -4.25 -9.91 24.87
CA LYS A 274 -4.45 -9.93 26.33
C LYS A 274 -3.18 -9.51 27.08
N GLU A 275 -2.03 -9.99 26.65
CA GLU A 275 -0.74 -9.64 27.26
C GLU A 275 -0.41 -8.15 27.06
N PHE A 276 -0.68 -7.61 25.85
CA PHE A 276 -0.53 -6.18 25.57
C PHE A 276 -1.36 -5.33 26.56
N ILE A 277 -2.66 -5.58 26.67
CA ILE A 277 -3.53 -4.82 27.59
C ILE A 277 -3.12 -5.03 29.05
N THR A 278 -2.63 -6.23 29.43
CA THR A 278 -2.13 -6.46 30.79
C THR A 278 -0.91 -5.60 31.10
N ASN A 279 0.01 -5.45 30.15
CA ASN A 279 1.19 -4.59 30.32
C ASN A 279 0.80 -3.11 30.36
N VAL A 280 -0.07 -2.67 29.46
CA VAL A 280 -0.63 -1.32 29.45
C VAL A 280 -1.23 -0.96 30.83
N ASN A 281 -2.06 -1.84 31.40
CA ASN A 281 -2.67 -1.61 32.71
C ASN A 281 -1.62 -1.52 33.84
N LYS A 282 -0.52 -2.27 33.76
CA LYS A 282 0.58 -2.15 34.74
C LYS A 282 1.30 -0.82 34.60
N ASP A 283 1.58 -0.40 33.37
CA ASP A 283 2.29 0.85 33.09
C ASP A 283 1.45 2.05 33.54
N ILE A 284 0.14 2.03 33.36
CA ILE A 284 -0.79 3.02 33.87
C ILE A 284 -0.72 3.07 35.44
N GLN A 285 -0.79 1.89 36.10
CA GLN A 285 -0.77 1.82 37.57
C GLN A 285 0.58 2.21 38.20
N THR A 286 1.68 2.10 37.46
CA THR A 286 3.01 2.46 38.00
C THR A 286 3.37 3.92 37.79
N ASN A 287 2.66 4.62 36.89
CA ASN A 287 2.85 6.05 36.63
C ASN A 287 1.74 6.93 37.25
N ASP A 288 0.73 6.33 37.91
CA ASP A 288 -0.21 6.99 38.82
C ASP A 288 0.45 7.16 40.21
#